data_12b8a9b643d79d6e2d272a5b60b810bd
#
_entry.id   12b8a9b643d79d6e2d272a5b60b810bd
#
_cell.length_a   1.000
_cell.length_b   1.000
_cell.length_c   1.000
_cell.angle_alpha   90.00
_cell.angle_beta   90.00
_cell.angle_gamma   90.00
#
_symmetry.space_group_name_H-M   'P 1'
#
loop_
_entity.id
_entity.type
_entity.pdbx_description
1 polymer ?
#
loop_
_entity_poly.entity_id
_entity_poly.type
_entity_poly.pdbx_seq_one_letter_code
_entity_poly.pdbx_strand_id
1 'polypeptide(L)'
;CGKTTLFNALTGSNQFVGNWPGVTVEKKEGKLKKHDNVVIMDLPGIYSLSPYTLEEVVARNYLVGERPDAILNIIDGTNLERNLYLTTQLTELGIPVVIAINMMDVVRKNGDQINVAELSRELGVRIIEISALKGDGVMEAAEAAVKAAEGTKTVPMHTFSGPVEHAIAHIEEAAVHNLPEEQQRWYAIKIFERDDKVLEKLSIPADVMSHIDADIQAAEKELDDDAESIITNERYVYIAELIKSCYKKHNQGQLSASDKIDRIVTNRWLGLPIFAVVMYLVYYIAMVTVGSAATDWANDGLFGDGW
;
A
#
# COMPACT_ATOMS: atom_id res chain seq x y z
N CYS A 1 1.08 8.49 0.55
CA CYS A 1 -0.28 8.45 -0.03
C CYS A 1 -1.29 9.36 0.66
N GLY A 2 -1.01 9.94 1.85
CA GLY A 2 -1.92 10.87 2.55
C GLY A 2 -2.97 10.19 3.45
N LYS A 3 -2.72 8.95 3.90
CA LYS A 3 -3.63 8.16 4.75
C LYS A 3 -4.02 8.89 6.04
N THR A 4 -3.06 9.40 6.80
CA THR A 4 -3.32 10.14 8.04
C THR A 4 -4.14 11.41 7.80
N THR A 5 -3.89 12.13 6.70
CA THR A 5 -4.67 13.30 6.32
C THR A 5 -6.13 12.92 6.03
N LEU A 6 -6.35 11.82 5.29
CA LEU A 6 -7.69 11.29 5.02
C LEU A 6 -8.39 10.87 6.30
N PHE A 7 -7.72 10.08 7.16
CA PHE A 7 -8.28 9.63 8.43
C PHE A 7 -8.72 10.80 9.32
N ASN A 8 -7.87 11.82 9.48
CA ASN A 8 -8.19 13.02 10.25
C ASN A 8 -9.37 13.82 9.62
N ALA A 9 -9.43 13.89 8.30
CA ALA A 9 -10.54 14.56 7.61
C ALA A 9 -11.87 13.83 7.85
N LEU A 10 -11.87 12.51 7.89
CA LEU A 10 -13.06 11.67 8.07
C LEU A 10 -13.55 11.62 9.52
N THR A 11 -12.63 11.53 10.51
CA THR A 11 -12.96 11.30 11.92
C THR A 11 -12.97 12.58 12.77
N GLY A 12 -12.19 13.60 12.38
CA GLY A 12 -12.05 14.83 13.17
C GLY A 12 -11.30 14.60 14.48
N SER A 13 -11.81 15.18 15.58
CA SER A 13 -11.21 15.08 16.93
C SER A 13 -11.59 13.82 17.69
N ASN A 14 -12.55 13.03 17.23
CA ASN A 14 -13.07 11.85 17.91
C ASN A 14 -12.25 10.61 17.53
N GLN A 15 -11.01 10.56 17.98
CA GLN A 15 -10.08 9.47 17.69
C GLN A 15 -9.62 8.82 18.98
N PHE A 16 -9.48 7.50 18.96
CA PHE A 16 -8.78 6.72 19.97
C PHE A 16 -7.42 6.31 19.40
N VAL A 17 -6.37 6.52 20.19
CA VAL A 17 -5.00 6.16 19.84
C VAL A 17 -4.46 5.21 20.91
N GLY A 18 -3.96 4.08 20.50
CA GLY A 18 -3.34 3.06 21.36
C GLY A 18 -2.34 2.24 20.56
N ASN A 19 -1.98 1.07 21.05
CA ASN A 19 -1.15 0.12 20.33
C ASN A 19 -1.96 -1.14 20.01
N TRP A 20 -1.60 -1.82 18.94
CA TRP A 20 -2.13 -3.14 18.64
C TRP A 20 -1.69 -4.14 19.74
N PRO A 21 -2.53 -5.10 20.14
CA PRO A 21 -2.21 -6.05 21.20
C PRO A 21 -0.90 -6.80 20.90
N GLY A 22 0.02 -6.80 21.87
CA GLY A 22 1.27 -7.55 21.80
C GLY A 22 2.39 -6.96 20.92
N VAL A 23 2.16 -5.78 20.33
CA VAL A 23 3.16 -5.12 19.46
C VAL A 23 3.23 -3.61 19.72
N THR A 24 4.31 -2.97 19.29
CA THR A 24 4.53 -1.52 19.43
C THR A 24 3.94 -0.71 18.28
N VAL A 25 3.15 -1.32 17.41
CA VAL A 25 2.52 -0.67 16.27
C VAL A 25 1.31 0.13 16.72
N GLU A 26 1.22 1.38 16.29
CA GLU A 26 0.12 2.29 16.66
C GLU A 26 -1.20 1.85 16.05
N LYS A 27 -2.25 1.85 16.87
CA LYS A 27 -3.64 1.60 16.50
C LYS A 27 -4.43 2.89 16.61
N LYS A 28 -5.08 3.30 15.53
CA LYS A 28 -6.00 4.45 15.54
C LYS A 28 -7.37 4.03 15.07
N GLU A 29 -8.38 4.43 15.81
CA GLU A 29 -9.77 4.25 15.42
C GLU A 29 -10.57 5.53 15.67
N GLY A 30 -11.61 5.75 14.90
CA GLY A 30 -12.46 6.93 15.06
C GLY A 30 -13.81 6.75 14.39
N LYS A 31 -14.80 7.49 14.87
CA LYS A 31 -16.13 7.50 14.25
C LYS A 31 -16.12 8.35 12.98
N LEU A 32 -16.76 7.83 11.94
CA LEU A 32 -16.98 8.60 10.72
C LEU A 32 -17.92 9.78 11.00
N LYS A 33 -17.53 10.96 10.54
CA LYS A 33 -18.41 12.16 10.60
C LYS A 33 -19.75 11.86 9.94
N LYS A 34 -20.83 12.28 10.53
CA LYS A 34 -22.23 12.08 10.08
C LYS A 34 -22.74 10.64 10.14
N HIS A 35 -21.96 9.68 10.63
CA HIS A 35 -22.33 8.28 10.76
C HIS A 35 -21.85 7.73 12.11
N ASP A 36 -22.68 7.86 13.15
CA ASP A 36 -22.32 7.49 14.53
C ASP A 36 -22.10 5.98 14.74
N ASN A 37 -22.64 5.16 13.85
CA ASN A 37 -22.52 3.70 13.87
C ASN A 37 -21.35 3.16 13.02
N VAL A 38 -20.59 4.04 12.36
CA VAL A 38 -19.45 3.65 11.51
C VAL A 38 -18.14 3.98 12.22
N VAL A 39 -17.32 2.97 12.45
CA VAL A 39 -15.98 3.10 13.01
C VAL A 39 -14.96 2.90 11.90
N ILE A 40 -14.04 3.84 11.76
CA ILE A 40 -12.90 3.75 10.84
C ILE A 40 -11.68 3.29 11.62
N MET A 41 -11.05 2.22 11.16
CA MET A 41 -9.78 1.73 11.66
C MET A 41 -8.65 2.18 10.74
N ASP A 42 -7.66 2.91 11.27
CA ASP A 42 -6.45 3.29 10.54
C ASP A 42 -5.42 2.16 10.66
N LEU A 43 -5.26 1.39 9.59
CA LEU A 43 -4.25 0.33 9.52
C LEU A 43 -2.86 0.93 9.23
N PRO A 44 -1.77 0.27 9.63
CA PRO A 44 -0.43 0.67 9.25
C PRO A 44 -0.26 0.87 7.74
N GLY A 45 0.67 1.74 7.35
CA GLY A 45 0.97 1.97 5.92
C GLY A 45 1.79 0.82 5.37
N ILE A 46 1.15 -0.05 4.61
CA ILE A 46 1.75 -1.24 4.00
C ILE A 46 1.71 -1.17 2.47
N TYR A 47 2.55 -1.96 1.82
CA TYR A 47 2.58 -2.12 0.36
C TYR A 47 2.24 -3.54 -0.09
N SER A 48 2.24 -4.50 0.84
CA SER A 48 1.91 -5.90 0.60
C SER A 48 1.24 -6.49 1.85
N LEU A 49 0.50 -7.57 1.69
CA LEU A 49 0.01 -8.44 2.76
C LEU A 49 0.97 -9.60 3.05
N SER A 50 2.15 -9.64 2.41
CA SER A 50 3.22 -10.58 2.75
C SER A 50 3.90 -10.12 4.04
N PRO A 51 4.06 -10.99 5.06
CA PRO A 51 4.38 -10.58 6.44
C PRO A 51 5.89 -10.40 6.66
N TYR A 52 6.52 -9.44 5.98
CA TYR A 52 7.93 -9.11 6.18
C TYR A 52 8.18 -8.12 7.33
N THR A 53 7.22 -7.24 7.61
CA THR A 53 7.30 -6.25 8.68
C THR A 53 6.22 -6.47 9.73
N LEU A 54 6.41 -5.94 10.94
CA LEU A 54 5.39 -6.01 12.01
C LEU A 54 4.10 -5.31 11.60
N GLU A 55 4.21 -4.21 10.86
CA GLU A 55 3.09 -3.45 10.33
C GLU A 55 2.25 -4.28 9.34
N GLU A 56 2.90 -5.03 8.45
CA GLU A 56 2.24 -5.92 7.50
C GLU A 56 1.58 -7.10 8.19
N VAL A 57 2.23 -7.68 9.21
CA VAL A 57 1.64 -8.74 10.04
C VAL A 57 0.38 -8.26 10.74
N VAL A 58 0.42 -7.06 11.33
CA VAL A 58 -0.74 -6.47 12.03
C VAL A 58 -1.89 -6.23 11.06
N ALA A 59 -1.63 -5.58 9.93
CA ALA A 59 -2.66 -5.29 8.93
C ALA A 59 -3.28 -6.58 8.36
N ARG A 60 -2.45 -7.57 8.01
CA ARG A 60 -2.91 -8.88 7.53
C ARG A 60 -3.78 -9.59 8.55
N ASN A 61 -3.31 -9.67 9.82
CA ASN A 61 -4.05 -10.36 10.87
C ASN A 61 -5.41 -9.70 11.13
N TYR A 62 -5.47 -8.36 11.07
CA TYR A 62 -6.73 -7.64 11.19
C TYR A 62 -7.67 -7.93 10.02
N LEU A 63 -7.20 -7.81 8.79
CA LEU A 63 -8.02 -8.00 7.60
C LEU A 63 -8.54 -9.44 7.46
N VAL A 64 -7.71 -10.43 7.78
CA VAL A 64 -8.07 -11.86 7.65
C VAL A 64 -8.84 -12.37 8.87
N GLY A 65 -8.51 -11.87 10.08
CA GLY A 65 -9.11 -12.34 11.34
C GLY A 65 -10.38 -11.60 11.72
N GLU A 66 -10.33 -10.27 11.79
CA GLU A 66 -11.47 -9.44 12.21
C GLU A 66 -12.45 -9.17 11.05
N ARG A 67 -11.96 -9.22 9.81
CA ARG A 67 -12.77 -9.05 8.58
C ARG A 67 -13.69 -7.83 8.65
N PRO A 68 -13.18 -6.61 8.45
CA PRO A 68 -14.01 -5.41 8.43
C PRO A 68 -15.10 -5.49 7.35
N ASP A 69 -16.19 -4.77 7.54
CA ASP A 69 -17.32 -4.76 6.61
C ASP A 69 -16.97 -4.18 5.22
N ALA A 70 -15.99 -3.27 5.15
CA ALA A 70 -15.43 -2.76 3.91
C ALA A 70 -14.01 -2.24 4.09
N ILE A 71 -13.27 -2.13 2.99
CA ILE A 71 -11.93 -1.56 2.91
C ILE A 71 -11.98 -0.30 2.05
N LEU A 72 -11.56 0.84 2.62
CA LEU A 72 -11.25 2.05 1.86
C LEU A 72 -9.74 2.09 1.59
N ASN A 73 -9.34 1.66 0.39
CA ASN A 73 -7.94 1.62 -0.02
C ASN A 73 -7.52 2.97 -0.62
N ILE A 74 -6.64 3.70 0.07
CA ILE A 74 -6.08 4.95 -0.43
C ILE A 74 -4.82 4.70 -1.23
N ILE A 75 -4.81 5.12 -2.49
CA ILE A 75 -3.67 4.99 -3.40
C ILE A 75 -3.19 6.36 -3.88
N ASP A 76 -1.92 6.42 -4.22
CA ASP A 76 -1.28 7.63 -4.74
C ASP A 76 -1.38 7.66 -6.27
N GLY A 77 -2.15 8.61 -6.80
CA GLY A 77 -2.34 8.75 -8.24
C GLY A 77 -1.06 9.09 -9.02
N THR A 78 -0.03 9.60 -8.35
CA THR A 78 1.27 9.88 -8.99
C THR A 78 2.15 8.64 -9.11
N ASN A 79 1.80 7.56 -8.40
CA ASN A 79 2.57 6.30 -8.37
C ASN A 79 1.63 5.08 -8.30
N LEU A 80 0.78 4.92 -9.31
CA LEU A 80 -0.25 3.88 -9.35
C LEU A 80 0.31 2.46 -9.29
N GLU A 81 1.33 2.18 -10.10
CA GLU A 81 1.91 0.84 -10.25
C GLU A 81 2.26 0.20 -8.88
N ARG A 82 3.00 0.94 -8.07
CA ARG A 82 3.39 0.48 -6.73
C ARG A 82 2.21 0.25 -5.79
N ASN A 83 1.18 1.09 -5.89
CA ASN A 83 0.02 1.02 -4.99
C ASN A 83 -0.98 -0.06 -5.41
N LEU A 84 -1.06 -0.37 -6.70
CA LEU A 84 -1.96 -1.39 -7.22
C LEU A 84 -1.56 -2.80 -6.79
N TYR A 85 -0.30 -3.04 -6.44
CA TYR A 85 0.15 -4.35 -5.93
C TYR A 85 -0.59 -4.76 -4.64
N LEU A 86 -0.71 -3.86 -3.67
CA LEU A 86 -1.54 -4.12 -2.49
C LEU A 86 -3.03 -4.24 -2.86
N THR A 87 -3.48 -3.44 -3.83
CA THR A 87 -4.88 -3.46 -4.26
C THR A 87 -5.30 -4.83 -4.79
N THR A 88 -4.47 -5.50 -5.61
CA THR A 88 -4.76 -6.85 -6.10
C THR A 88 -4.92 -7.84 -4.94
N GLN A 89 -4.07 -7.77 -3.93
CA GLN A 89 -4.16 -8.62 -2.74
C GLN A 89 -5.40 -8.33 -1.88
N LEU A 90 -5.83 -7.06 -1.79
CA LEU A 90 -7.03 -6.69 -1.05
C LEU A 90 -8.30 -7.20 -1.73
N THR A 91 -8.36 -7.20 -3.05
CA THR A 91 -9.51 -7.74 -3.80
C THR A 91 -9.66 -9.26 -3.66
N GLU A 92 -8.56 -9.98 -3.41
CA GLU A 92 -8.55 -11.42 -3.18
C GLU A 92 -9.14 -11.84 -1.82
N LEU A 93 -9.26 -10.91 -0.85
CA LEU A 93 -9.81 -11.18 0.48
C LEU A 93 -11.33 -11.38 0.51
N GLY A 94 -12.04 -11.06 -0.59
CA GLY A 94 -13.50 -11.13 -0.65
C GLY A 94 -14.23 -10.12 0.24
N ILE A 95 -13.51 -9.13 0.77
CA ILE A 95 -14.07 -8.01 1.53
C ILE A 95 -14.40 -6.89 0.52
N PRO A 96 -15.56 -6.19 0.66
CA PRO A 96 -15.86 -5.05 -0.20
C PRO A 96 -14.74 -4.00 -0.19
N VAL A 97 -14.20 -3.65 -1.38
CA VAL A 97 -13.12 -2.69 -1.55
C VAL A 97 -13.61 -1.47 -2.31
N VAL A 98 -13.30 -0.29 -1.81
CA VAL A 98 -13.42 0.97 -2.53
C VAL A 98 -12.04 1.62 -2.61
N ILE A 99 -11.67 2.11 -3.77
CA ILE A 99 -10.39 2.79 -3.97
C ILE A 99 -10.58 4.30 -3.94
N ALA A 100 -9.76 4.98 -3.14
CA ALA A 100 -9.64 6.44 -3.15
C ALA A 100 -8.30 6.82 -3.80
N ILE A 101 -8.33 7.29 -5.06
CA ILE A 101 -7.13 7.80 -5.73
C ILE A 101 -6.85 9.21 -5.25
N ASN A 102 -5.80 9.37 -4.45
CA ASN A 102 -5.39 10.65 -3.89
C ASN A 102 -4.38 11.38 -4.78
N MET A 103 -4.15 12.64 -4.50
CA MET A 103 -3.25 13.53 -5.24
C MET A 103 -3.67 13.76 -6.70
N MET A 104 -4.95 13.67 -7.00
CA MET A 104 -5.48 13.91 -8.34
C MET A 104 -5.25 15.35 -8.82
N ASP A 105 -5.14 16.30 -7.91
CA ASP A 105 -4.71 17.67 -8.22
C ASP A 105 -3.28 17.74 -8.74
N VAL A 106 -2.37 16.92 -8.21
CA VAL A 106 -0.98 16.81 -8.68
C VAL A 106 -0.92 16.10 -10.03
N VAL A 107 -1.67 15.00 -10.21
CA VAL A 107 -1.79 14.28 -11.48
C VAL A 107 -2.22 15.23 -12.60
N ARG A 108 -3.30 15.98 -12.38
CA ARG A 108 -3.81 16.97 -13.34
C ARG A 108 -2.81 18.11 -13.60
N LYS A 109 -2.13 18.61 -12.55
CA LYS A 109 -1.09 19.65 -12.68
C LYS A 109 0.08 19.20 -13.54
N ASN A 110 0.45 17.92 -13.46
CA ASN A 110 1.52 17.34 -14.29
C ASN A 110 1.08 17.07 -15.74
N GLY A 111 -0.22 17.22 -16.04
CA GLY A 111 -0.80 16.91 -17.35
C GLY A 111 -1.06 15.41 -17.55
N ASP A 112 -0.85 14.58 -16.53
CA ASP A 112 -1.09 13.15 -16.58
C ASP A 112 -2.60 12.86 -16.56
N GLN A 113 -3.02 11.76 -17.18
CA GLN A 113 -4.41 11.35 -17.25
C GLN A 113 -4.58 9.92 -16.77
N ILE A 114 -5.53 9.72 -15.87
CA ILE A 114 -5.95 8.40 -15.40
C ILE A 114 -7.38 8.18 -15.88
N ASN A 115 -7.61 7.11 -16.65
CA ASN A 115 -8.96 6.67 -17.01
C ASN A 115 -9.56 5.89 -15.85
N VAL A 116 -10.15 6.61 -14.90
CA VAL A 116 -10.71 6.04 -13.67
C VAL A 116 -11.86 5.07 -13.96
N ALA A 117 -12.67 5.35 -14.98
CA ALA A 117 -13.78 4.47 -15.36
C ALA A 117 -13.27 3.10 -15.89
N GLU A 118 -12.23 3.12 -16.72
CA GLU A 118 -11.57 1.93 -17.22
C GLU A 118 -10.94 1.13 -16.09
N LEU A 119 -10.15 1.81 -15.24
CA LEU A 119 -9.47 1.20 -14.09
C LEU A 119 -10.48 0.56 -13.12
N SER A 120 -11.62 1.22 -12.88
CA SER A 120 -12.71 0.71 -12.05
C SER A 120 -13.33 -0.56 -12.64
N ARG A 121 -13.50 -0.62 -13.95
CA ARG A 121 -14.04 -1.78 -14.67
C ARG A 121 -13.08 -2.96 -14.60
N GLU A 122 -11.79 -2.73 -14.89
CA GLU A 122 -10.77 -3.76 -14.92
C GLU A 122 -10.47 -4.36 -13.54
N LEU A 123 -10.54 -3.53 -12.48
CA LEU A 123 -10.36 -4.00 -11.10
C LEU A 123 -11.64 -4.54 -10.45
N GLY A 124 -12.82 -4.31 -11.06
CA GLY A 124 -14.11 -4.72 -10.51
C GLY A 124 -14.50 -3.98 -9.23
N VAL A 125 -13.93 -2.81 -8.94
CA VAL A 125 -14.14 -2.04 -7.71
C VAL A 125 -14.50 -0.59 -7.99
N ARG A 126 -15.27 0.03 -7.09
CA ARG A 126 -15.58 1.45 -7.20
C ARG A 126 -14.36 2.30 -6.87
N ILE A 127 -14.10 3.30 -7.70
CA ILE A 127 -12.97 4.22 -7.56
C ILE A 127 -13.48 5.64 -7.43
N ILE A 128 -12.96 6.38 -6.46
CA ILE A 128 -13.27 7.79 -6.21
C ILE A 128 -11.97 8.59 -6.29
N GLU A 129 -11.99 9.68 -7.05
CA GLU A 129 -10.89 10.62 -7.10
C GLU A 129 -10.94 11.55 -5.89
N ILE A 130 -9.83 11.69 -5.18
CA ILE A 130 -9.76 12.57 -4.00
C ILE A 130 -8.55 13.49 -4.04
N SER A 131 -8.64 14.57 -3.28
CA SER A 131 -7.50 15.32 -2.77
C SER A 131 -7.65 15.46 -1.26
N ALA A 132 -7.01 14.59 -0.51
CA ALA A 132 -7.12 14.57 0.96
C ALA A 132 -6.67 15.90 1.59
N LEU A 133 -5.68 16.58 0.97
CA LEU A 133 -5.19 17.88 1.44
C LEU A 133 -6.22 18.99 1.24
N LYS A 134 -6.99 18.98 0.14
CA LYS A 134 -8.02 19.98 -0.16
C LYS A 134 -9.38 19.60 0.41
N GLY A 135 -9.56 18.35 0.80
CA GLY A 135 -10.85 17.81 1.26
C GLY A 135 -11.79 17.39 0.13
N ASP A 136 -11.34 17.45 -1.13
CA ASP A 136 -12.17 17.11 -2.29
C ASP A 136 -12.40 15.59 -2.36
N GLY A 137 -13.65 15.14 -2.57
CA GLY A 137 -14.02 13.73 -2.74
C GLY A 137 -13.91 12.86 -1.47
N VAL A 138 -13.42 13.41 -0.36
CA VAL A 138 -13.12 12.66 0.89
C VAL A 138 -14.35 12.00 1.48
N MET A 139 -15.45 12.76 1.65
CA MET A 139 -16.70 12.21 2.19
C MET A 139 -17.38 11.27 1.20
N GLU A 140 -17.30 11.55 -0.11
CA GLU A 140 -17.84 10.67 -1.14
C GLU A 140 -17.17 9.30 -1.11
N ALA A 141 -15.85 9.25 -0.93
CA ALA A 141 -15.10 8.00 -0.80
C ALA A 141 -15.53 7.20 0.45
N ALA A 142 -15.74 7.86 1.58
CA ALA A 142 -16.23 7.23 2.80
C ALA A 142 -17.67 6.71 2.65
N GLU A 143 -18.58 7.50 2.07
CA GLU A 143 -19.96 7.08 1.80
C GLU A 143 -20.02 5.92 0.81
N ALA A 144 -19.12 5.90 -0.19
CA ALA A 144 -18.98 4.78 -1.11
C ALA A 144 -18.53 3.49 -0.38
N ALA A 145 -17.62 3.59 0.60
CA ALA A 145 -17.19 2.45 1.41
C ALA A 145 -18.31 1.96 2.34
N VAL A 146 -19.05 2.86 2.98
CA VAL A 146 -20.23 2.51 3.80
C VAL A 146 -21.28 1.78 2.95
N LYS A 147 -21.57 2.28 1.76
CA LYS A 147 -22.50 1.63 0.84
C LYS A 147 -21.98 0.27 0.35
N ALA A 148 -20.69 0.13 0.14
CA ALA A 148 -20.09 -1.14 -0.25
C ALA A 148 -20.20 -2.19 0.87
N ALA A 149 -20.12 -1.77 2.14
CA ALA A 149 -20.32 -2.63 3.31
C ALA A 149 -21.71 -3.25 3.38
N GLU A 150 -22.74 -2.57 2.85
CA GLU A 150 -24.13 -3.07 2.78
C GLU A 150 -24.38 -3.94 1.53
N GLY A 151 -23.42 -4.02 0.63
CA GLY A 151 -23.59 -4.57 -0.72
C GLY A 151 -22.91 -5.90 -0.95
N THR A 152 -22.54 -6.11 -2.20
CA THR A 152 -21.90 -7.32 -2.69
C THR A 152 -20.41 -7.35 -2.37
N LYS A 153 -19.90 -8.56 -2.13
CA LYS A 153 -18.48 -8.85 -1.93
C LYS A 153 -17.65 -8.47 -3.16
N THR A 154 -16.40 -8.09 -2.96
CA THR A 154 -15.46 -7.88 -4.07
C THR A 154 -15.01 -9.25 -4.60
N VAL A 155 -15.07 -9.41 -5.91
CA VAL A 155 -14.52 -10.57 -6.61
C VAL A 155 -13.28 -10.09 -7.36
N PRO A 156 -12.12 -10.76 -7.18
CA PRO A 156 -10.92 -10.40 -7.91
C PRO A 156 -11.12 -10.64 -9.41
N MET A 157 -10.80 -9.63 -10.23
CA MET A 157 -10.87 -9.74 -11.69
C MET A 157 -9.58 -10.32 -12.30
N HIS A 158 -8.51 -10.35 -11.51
CA HIS A 158 -7.24 -10.92 -11.93
C HIS A 158 -7.29 -12.44 -11.92
N THR A 159 -6.85 -13.04 -13.04
CA THR A 159 -6.61 -14.48 -13.19
C THR A 159 -5.13 -14.69 -13.47
N PHE A 160 -4.57 -15.74 -12.89
CA PHE A 160 -3.18 -16.14 -13.13
C PHE A 160 -3.05 -16.97 -14.42
N SER A 161 -1.83 -17.32 -14.80
CA SER A 161 -1.58 -18.23 -15.93
C SER A 161 -2.22 -19.61 -15.72
N GLY A 162 -2.44 -20.33 -16.80
CA GLY A 162 -3.12 -21.64 -16.76
C GLY A 162 -2.58 -22.64 -15.76
N PRO A 163 -1.26 -22.88 -15.68
CA PRO A 163 -0.66 -23.77 -14.68
C PRO A 163 -0.92 -23.34 -13.24
N VAL A 164 -0.86 -22.03 -12.97
CA VAL A 164 -1.11 -21.46 -11.63
C VAL A 164 -2.58 -21.57 -11.26
N GLU A 165 -3.49 -21.18 -12.16
CA GLU A 165 -4.94 -21.28 -11.92
C GLU A 165 -5.37 -22.74 -11.70
N HIS A 166 -4.81 -23.68 -12.44
CA HIS A 166 -5.07 -25.10 -12.25
C HIS A 166 -4.66 -25.57 -10.85
N ALA A 167 -3.45 -25.22 -10.40
CA ALA A 167 -2.99 -25.55 -9.06
C ALA A 167 -3.84 -24.87 -7.96
N ILE A 168 -4.20 -23.61 -8.14
CA ILE A 168 -5.06 -22.87 -7.19
C ILE A 168 -6.44 -23.53 -7.08
N ALA A 169 -7.07 -23.89 -8.21
CA ALA A 169 -8.37 -24.57 -8.22
C ALA A 169 -8.33 -25.91 -7.48
N HIS A 170 -7.27 -26.71 -7.68
CA HIS A 170 -7.08 -27.94 -6.92
C HIS A 170 -6.89 -27.69 -5.43
N ILE A 171 -6.16 -26.65 -5.04
CA ILE A 171 -5.99 -26.26 -3.64
C ILE A 171 -7.33 -25.81 -3.03
N GLU A 172 -8.13 -25.05 -3.77
CA GLU A 172 -9.47 -24.62 -3.33
C GLU A 172 -10.36 -25.84 -3.01
N GLU A 173 -10.36 -26.84 -3.89
CA GLU A 173 -11.16 -28.05 -3.73
C GLU A 173 -10.60 -28.95 -2.62
N ALA A 174 -9.29 -29.17 -2.57
CA ALA A 174 -8.67 -30.15 -1.69
C ALA A 174 -8.49 -29.68 -0.24
N ALA A 175 -8.18 -28.40 -0.03
CA ALA A 175 -7.72 -27.89 1.27
C ALA A 175 -8.64 -26.86 1.91
N VAL A 176 -9.35 -26.04 1.13
CA VAL A 176 -10.08 -24.89 1.66
C VAL A 176 -11.58 -24.83 1.31
N HIS A 177 -12.12 -25.86 0.68
CA HIS A 177 -13.55 -25.95 0.33
C HIS A 177 -14.50 -25.79 1.54
N ASN A 178 -14.03 -26.05 2.76
CA ASN A 178 -14.79 -25.88 4.00
C ASN A 178 -14.85 -24.43 4.50
N LEU A 179 -14.02 -23.55 3.91
CA LEU A 179 -14.04 -22.12 4.23
C LEU A 179 -15.16 -21.41 3.44
N PRO A 180 -15.61 -20.24 3.91
CA PRO A 180 -16.51 -19.39 3.13
C PRO A 180 -15.93 -19.13 1.73
N GLU A 181 -16.77 -19.22 0.70
CA GLU A 181 -16.37 -19.12 -0.72
C GLU A 181 -15.50 -17.90 -1.00
N GLU A 182 -15.84 -16.75 -0.41
CA GLU A 182 -15.10 -15.51 -0.55
C GLU A 182 -13.69 -15.51 0.06
N GLN A 183 -13.35 -16.52 0.87
CA GLN A 183 -12.03 -16.65 1.49
C GLN A 183 -11.15 -17.68 0.78
N GLN A 184 -11.77 -18.62 0.05
CA GLN A 184 -11.07 -19.75 -0.52
C GLN A 184 -9.93 -19.31 -1.44
N ARG A 185 -10.18 -18.34 -2.31
CA ARG A 185 -9.19 -17.81 -3.26
C ARG A 185 -7.94 -17.29 -2.58
N TRP A 186 -8.08 -16.45 -1.55
CA TRP A 186 -6.95 -15.89 -0.83
C TRP A 186 -6.12 -16.98 -0.13
N TYR A 187 -6.82 -17.92 0.55
CA TYR A 187 -6.12 -19.01 1.22
C TYR A 187 -5.43 -19.94 0.23
N ALA A 188 -6.04 -20.24 -0.90
CA ALA A 188 -5.45 -21.09 -1.94
C ALA A 188 -4.17 -20.45 -2.52
N ILE A 189 -4.20 -19.15 -2.82
CA ILE A 189 -3.01 -18.41 -3.26
C ILE A 189 -1.91 -18.49 -2.21
N LYS A 190 -2.23 -18.32 -0.91
CA LYS A 190 -1.24 -18.38 0.16
C LYS A 190 -0.68 -19.78 0.40
N ILE A 191 -1.47 -20.83 0.17
CA ILE A 191 -0.98 -22.21 0.18
C ILE A 191 -0.05 -22.44 -1.02
N PHE A 192 -0.41 -21.94 -2.20
CA PHE A 192 0.44 -22.02 -3.39
C PHE A 192 1.80 -21.33 -3.15
N GLU A 193 1.80 -20.14 -2.52
CA GLU A 193 3.01 -19.40 -2.13
C GLU A 193 3.79 -20.11 -0.97
N ARG A 194 3.29 -21.20 -0.40
CA ARG A 194 3.81 -21.90 0.79
C ARG A 194 3.97 -20.98 2.01
N ASP A 195 2.99 -20.11 2.26
CA ASP A 195 2.99 -19.21 3.41
C ASP A 195 2.88 -20.00 4.72
N ASP A 196 3.98 -20.06 5.48
CA ASP A 196 4.09 -20.84 6.73
C ASP A 196 2.98 -20.52 7.72
N LYS A 197 2.62 -19.24 7.87
CA LYS A 197 1.59 -18.78 8.82
C LYS A 197 0.19 -19.29 8.47
N VAL A 198 -0.10 -19.42 7.18
CA VAL A 198 -1.36 -19.97 6.69
C VAL A 198 -1.35 -21.48 6.83
N LEU A 199 -0.27 -22.15 6.49
CA LEU A 199 -0.13 -23.60 6.61
C LEU A 199 -0.23 -24.06 8.08
N GLU A 200 0.40 -23.37 9.03
CA GLU A 200 0.28 -23.63 10.46
C GLU A 200 -1.18 -23.50 10.95
N LYS A 201 -1.92 -22.51 10.44
CA LYS A 201 -3.30 -22.23 10.85
C LYS A 201 -4.31 -23.25 10.32
N LEU A 202 -4.13 -23.72 9.08
CA LEU A 202 -5.10 -24.57 8.39
C LEU A 202 -4.97 -26.05 8.76
N SER A 203 -3.82 -26.51 9.27
CA SER A 203 -3.59 -27.92 9.69
C SER A 203 -4.01 -28.92 8.59
N ILE A 204 -3.53 -28.72 7.35
CA ILE A 204 -3.87 -29.55 6.20
C ILE A 204 -3.31 -30.98 6.39
N PRO A 205 -4.09 -32.07 6.14
CA PRO A 205 -3.59 -33.43 6.22
C PRO A 205 -2.40 -33.69 5.29
N ALA A 206 -1.44 -34.51 5.75
CA ALA A 206 -0.18 -34.71 5.04
C ALA A 206 -0.32 -35.35 3.65
N ASP A 207 -1.32 -36.20 3.46
CA ASP A 207 -1.66 -36.80 2.17
C ASP A 207 -2.19 -35.76 1.18
N VAL A 208 -3.09 -34.87 1.63
CA VAL A 208 -3.59 -33.74 0.84
C VAL A 208 -2.45 -32.78 0.48
N MET A 209 -1.62 -32.41 1.46
CA MET A 209 -0.49 -31.53 1.23
C MET A 209 0.50 -32.09 0.22
N SER A 210 0.73 -33.40 0.22
CA SER A 210 1.60 -34.05 -0.77
C SER A 210 1.09 -33.92 -2.21
N HIS A 211 -0.24 -33.97 -2.42
CA HIS A 211 -0.85 -33.73 -3.73
C HIS A 211 -0.73 -32.28 -4.16
N ILE A 212 -1.03 -31.36 -3.24
CA ILE A 212 -0.89 -29.93 -3.47
C ILE A 212 0.56 -29.56 -3.84
N ASP A 213 1.53 -30.10 -3.11
CA ASP A 213 2.96 -29.86 -3.40
C ASP A 213 3.36 -30.37 -4.79
N ALA A 214 2.79 -31.48 -5.25
CA ALA A 214 3.06 -31.98 -6.61
C ALA A 214 2.52 -31.02 -7.69
N ASP A 215 1.33 -30.44 -7.49
CA ASP A 215 0.75 -29.46 -8.41
C ASP A 215 1.55 -28.14 -8.42
N ILE A 216 1.99 -27.66 -7.24
CA ILE A 216 2.84 -26.49 -7.12
C ILE A 216 4.18 -26.71 -7.84
N GLN A 217 4.84 -27.85 -7.59
CA GLN A 217 6.10 -28.21 -8.25
C GLN A 217 5.96 -28.34 -9.77
N ALA A 218 4.82 -28.81 -10.25
CA ALA A 218 4.56 -28.86 -11.68
C ALA A 218 4.49 -27.46 -12.29
N ALA A 219 3.80 -26.52 -11.63
CA ALA A 219 3.74 -25.11 -12.06
C ALA A 219 5.12 -24.42 -11.96
N GLU A 220 5.87 -24.62 -10.88
CA GLU A 220 7.25 -24.11 -10.71
C GLU A 220 8.18 -24.61 -11.82
N LYS A 221 8.09 -25.88 -12.18
CA LYS A 221 8.89 -26.46 -13.26
C LYS A 221 8.50 -25.91 -14.64
N GLU A 222 7.22 -25.68 -14.87
CA GLU A 222 6.72 -25.16 -16.17
C GLU A 222 7.11 -23.70 -16.36
N LEU A 223 7.06 -22.90 -15.28
CA LEU A 223 7.34 -21.47 -15.31
C LEU A 223 8.79 -21.12 -14.94
N ASP A 224 9.61 -22.13 -14.60
CA ASP A 224 11.05 -22.00 -14.26
C ASP A 224 11.34 -20.97 -13.14
N ASP A 225 10.47 -20.92 -12.13
CA ASP A 225 10.61 -20.04 -10.97
C ASP A 225 9.95 -20.64 -9.72
N ASP A 226 10.20 -20.07 -8.54
CA ASP A 226 9.54 -20.49 -7.31
C ASP A 226 8.11 -19.91 -7.20
N ALA A 227 7.25 -20.55 -6.41
CA ALA A 227 5.84 -20.23 -6.32
C ALA A 227 5.55 -18.78 -5.89
N GLU A 228 6.31 -18.23 -4.94
CA GLU A 228 6.15 -16.84 -4.47
C GLU A 228 6.54 -15.84 -5.57
N SER A 229 7.66 -16.09 -6.25
CA SER A 229 8.14 -15.29 -7.38
C SER A 229 7.16 -15.32 -8.55
N ILE A 230 6.60 -16.47 -8.87
CA ILE A 230 5.58 -16.65 -9.93
C ILE A 230 4.37 -15.75 -9.65
N ILE A 231 3.75 -15.87 -8.49
CA ILE A 231 2.58 -15.06 -8.10
C ILE A 231 2.91 -13.57 -8.12
N THR A 232 4.07 -13.20 -7.61
CA THR A 232 4.53 -11.80 -7.59
C THR A 232 4.71 -11.26 -9.01
N ASN A 233 5.37 -12.00 -9.87
CA ASN A 233 5.61 -11.62 -11.27
C ASN A 233 4.30 -11.47 -12.04
N GLU A 234 3.39 -12.42 -11.92
CA GLU A 234 2.10 -12.37 -12.62
C GLU A 234 1.24 -11.18 -12.17
N ARG A 235 1.25 -10.84 -10.88
CA ARG A 235 0.60 -9.61 -10.40
C ARG A 235 1.22 -8.35 -11.03
N TYR A 236 2.55 -8.29 -11.16
CA TYR A 236 3.21 -7.15 -11.81
C TYR A 236 2.92 -7.07 -13.30
N VAL A 237 2.84 -8.19 -14.00
CA VAL A 237 2.44 -8.25 -15.43
C VAL A 237 1.03 -7.70 -15.58
N TYR A 238 0.08 -8.17 -14.78
CA TYR A 238 -1.29 -7.68 -14.79
C TYR A 238 -1.37 -6.17 -14.52
N ILE A 239 -0.66 -5.68 -13.49
CA ILE A 239 -0.62 -4.24 -13.14
C ILE A 239 -0.01 -3.44 -14.28
N ALA A 240 1.06 -3.91 -14.93
CA ALA A 240 1.67 -3.23 -16.06
C ALA A 240 0.71 -3.10 -17.25
N GLU A 241 -0.11 -4.10 -17.52
CA GLU A 241 -1.16 -4.05 -18.54
C GLU A 241 -2.26 -3.04 -18.17
N LEU A 242 -2.73 -3.05 -16.92
CA LEU A 242 -3.68 -2.05 -16.40
C LEU A 242 -3.14 -0.61 -16.56
N ILE A 243 -1.92 -0.37 -16.15
CA ILE A 243 -1.29 0.95 -16.26
C ILE A 243 -1.20 1.38 -17.73
N LYS A 244 -0.82 0.47 -18.61
CA LYS A 244 -0.71 0.75 -20.04
C LYS A 244 -2.05 1.14 -20.67
N SER A 245 -3.15 0.55 -20.24
CA SER A 245 -4.50 0.84 -20.74
C SER A 245 -5.12 2.09 -20.09
N CYS A 246 -4.92 2.28 -18.78
CA CYS A 246 -5.65 3.26 -17.97
C CYS A 246 -4.88 4.55 -17.68
N TYR A 247 -3.54 4.58 -17.83
CA TYR A 247 -2.71 5.72 -17.44
C TYR A 247 -1.92 6.28 -18.62
N LYS A 248 -2.11 7.57 -18.88
CA LYS A 248 -1.36 8.32 -19.91
C LYS A 248 -0.50 9.38 -19.24
N LYS A 249 0.79 9.17 -19.24
CA LYS A 249 1.79 10.11 -18.74
C LYS A 249 2.06 11.18 -19.80
N HIS A 250 1.86 12.46 -19.47
CA HIS A 250 2.05 13.58 -20.41
C HIS A 250 3.53 13.75 -20.81
N ASN A 251 4.43 13.64 -19.84
CA ASN A 251 5.86 13.85 -20.03
C ASN A 251 6.64 12.52 -20.08
N GLN A 252 6.31 11.64 -21.00
CA GLN A 252 7.13 10.44 -21.23
C GLN A 252 8.52 10.86 -21.73
N GLY A 253 9.54 10.66 -20.88
CA GLY A 253 10.94 10.91 -21.23
C GLY A 253 11.49 12.29 -20.85
N GLN A 254 10.72 13.21 -20.31
CA GLN A 254 11.26 14.44 -19.74
C GLN A 254 11.59 14.23 -18.25
N LEU A 255 12.87 14.38 -17.92
CA LEU A 255 13.32 14.37 -16.53
C LEU A 255 12.66 15.53 -15.78
N SER A 256 12.05 15.26 -14.62
CA SER A 256 11.57 16.30 -13.70
C SER A 256 12.74 17.18 -13.25
N ALA A 257 12.44 18.36 -12.71
CA ALA A 257 13.50 19.20 -12.12
C ALA A 257 14.26 18.46 -11.02
N SER A 258 13.57 17.63 -10.23
CA SER A 258 14.15 16.77 -9.20
C SER A 258 15.10 15.74 -9.80
N ASP A 259 14.67 15.02 -10.85
CA ASP A 259 15.52 14.02 -11.54
C ASP A 259 16.77 14.64 -12.14
N LYS A 260 16.66 15.87 -12.67
CA LYS A 260 17.82 16.61 -13.19
C LYS A 260 18.80 16.95 -12.08
N ILE A 261 18.29 17.40 -10.91
CA ILE A 261 19.12 17.70 -9.74
C ILE A 261 19.76 16.41 -9.24
N ASP A 262 18.98 15.35 -9.06
CA ASP A 262 19.46 14.03 -8.62
C ASP A 262 20.59 13.53 -9.54
N ARG A 263 20.40 13.61 -10.85
CA ARG A 263 21.41 13.18 -11.83
C ARG A 263 22.73 13.96 -11.69
N ILE A 264 22.68 15.24 -11.27
CA ILE A 264 23.88 16.04 -11.05
C ILE A 264 24.51 15.67 -9.71
N VAL A 265 23.70 15.61 -8.64
CA VAL A 265 24.19 15.39 -7.27
C VAL A 265 24.70 13.96 -7.07
N THR A 266 24.04 12.97 -7.70
CA THR A 266 24.45 11.55 -7.63
C THR A 266 25.48 11.15 -8.68
N ASN A 267 25.92 12.08 -9.52
CA ASN A 267 26.94 11.81 -10.53
C ASN A 267 28.26 11.38 -9.87
N ARG A 268 28.83 10.27 -10.32
CA ARG A 268 30.05 9.67 -9.74
C ARG A 268 31.23 10.63 -9.64
N TRP A 269 31.37 11.57 -10.56
CA TRP A 269 32.47 12.55 -10.59
C TRP A 269 32.11 13.87 -9.93
N LEU A 270 30.85 14.31 -10.06
CA LEU A 270 30.38 15.58 -9.52
C LEU A 270 29.92 15.48 -8.05
N GLY A 271 29.49 14.31 -7.60
CA GLY A 271 28.96 14.12 -6.26
C GLY A 271 29.96 14.47 -5.15
N LEU A 272 31.23 14.04 -5.29
CA LEU A 272 32.27 14.35 -4.29
C LEU A 272 32.60 15.83 -4.21
N PRO A 273 32.86 16.57 -5.32
CA PRO A 273 33.03 18.03 -5.27
C PRO A 273 31.81 18.78 -4.70
N ILE A 274 30.60 18.39 -5.12
CA ILE A 274 29.36 19.00 -4.59
C ILE A 274 29.24 18.77 -3.08
N PHE A 275 29.49 17.54 -2.63
CA PHE A 275 29.50 17.21 -1.19
C PHE A 275 30.51 18.07 -0.43
N ALA A 276 31.74 18.23 -0.94
CA ALA A 276 32.77 19.04 -0.30
C ALA A 276 32.34 20.51 -0.17
N VAL A 277 31.74 21.07 -1.23
CA VAL A 277 31.22 22.46 -1.21
C VAL A 277 30.08 22.60 -0.22
N VAL A 278 29.12 21.66 -0.21
CA VAL A 278 27.99 21.70 0.74
C VAL A 278 28.50 21.59 2.17
N MET A 279 29.42 20.68 2.46
CA MET A 279 30.01 20.52 3.80
C MET A 279 30.78 21.76 4.23
N TYR A 280 31.53 22.37 3.32
CA TYR A 280 32.21 23.64 3.60
C TYR A 280 31.22 24.76 3.93
N LEU A 281 30.15 24.90 3.18
CA LEU A 281 29.09 25.89 3.44
C LEU A 281 28.40 25.67 4.78
N VAL A 282 28.05 24.42 5.08
CA VAL A 282 27.45 24.05 6.37
C VAL A 282 28.40 24.39 7.51
N TYR A 283 29.68 24.02 7.38
CA TYR A 283 30.69 24.33 8.40
C TYR A 283 30.88 25.85 8.55
N TYR A 284 30.97 26.58 7.44
CA TYR A 284 31.11 28.04 7.47
C TYR A 284 29.93 28.74 8.17
N ILE A 285 28.72 28.35 7.82
CA ILE A 285 27.50 28.90 8.46
C ILE A 285 27.43 28.52 9.94
N ALA A 286 27.69 27.26 10.26
CA ALA A 286 27.57 26.76 11.63
C ALA A 286 28.65 27.34 12.57
N MET A 287 29.89 27.52 12.11
CA MET A 287 31.00 27.91 12.97
C MET A 287 31.35 29.40 12.87
N VAL A 288 31.33 29.95 11.66
CA VAL A 288 31.84 31.30 11.40
C VAL A 288 30.75 32.38 11.50
N THR A 289 29.50 32.03 11.14
CA THR A 289 28.39 33.01 11.17
C THR A 289 27.46 32.81 12.37
N VAL A 290 26.60 31.79 12.29
CA VAL A 290 25.57 31.55 13.32
C VAL A 290 26.20 31.07 14.63
N GLY A 291 27.22 30.19 14.55
CA GLY A 291 27.85 29.62 15.73
C GLY A 291 28.64 30.66 16.52
N SER A 292 29.47 31.50 15.83
CA SER A 292 30.20 32.59 16.51
C SER A 292 29.24 33.59 17.12
N ALA A 293 28.21 34.05 16.38
CA ALA A 293 27.23 34.98 16.89
C ALA A 293 26.46 34.46 18.11
N ALA A 294 26.08 33.15 18.08
CA ALA A 294 25.42 32.50 19.20
C ALA A 294 26.35 32.35 20.43
N THR A 295 27.62 32.04 20.18
CA THR A 295 28.63 31.92 21.25
C THR A 295 28.95 33.30 21.88
N ASP A 296 29.10 34.32 21.05
CA ASP A 296 29.34 35.70 21.54
C ASP A 296 28.11 36.19 22.31
N TRP A 297 26.90 35.96 21.81
CA TRP A 297 25.67 36.30 22.55
C TRP A 297 25.57 35.55 23.88
N ALA A 298 25.91 34.26 23.90
CA ALA A 298 25.89 33.49 25.15
C ALA A 298 26.96 33.95 26.14
N ASN A 299 28.18 34.22 25.69
CA ASN A 299 29.29 34.63 26.56
C ASN A 299 29.12 36.05 27.06
N ASP A 300 28.78 36.99 26.18
CA ASP A 300 28.73 38.40 26.54
C ASP A 300 27.33 38.80 27.06
N GLY A 301 26.25 38.20 26.53
CA GLY A 301 24.88 38.53 26.89
C GLY A 301 24.30 37.74 28.06
N LEU A 302 24.66 36.44 28.20
CA LEU A 302 24.10 35.55 29.22
C LEU A 302 25.06 35.31 30.41
N PHE A 303 26.36 35.21 30.15
CA PHE A 303 27.38 34.87 31.14
C PHE A 303 28.45 35.95 31.30
N GLY A 304 28.41 37.08 30.56
CA GLY A 304 29.30 38.22 30.69
C GLY A 304 28.93 39.12 31.86
N ASP A 305 29.73 40.22 32.09
CA ASP A 305 29.68 41.14 33.23
C ASP A 305 28.32 41.84 33.46
N GLY A 306 27.22 41.32 33.01
CA GLY A 306 25.86 41.81 33.20
C GLY A 306 25.09 41.21 34.37
N TRP A 307 25.73 40.43 35.24
CA TRP A 307 25.15 39.89 36.48
C TRP A 307 25.94 40.39 37.69
#